data_e56215168b5ef40fc065cc1680a37eb0
#
_entry.id   e56215168b5ef40fc065cc1680a37eb0
#
_cell.length_a   1.000
_cell.length_b   1.000
_cell.length_c   1.000
_cell.angle_alpha   90.00
_cell.angle_beta   90.00
_cell.angle_gamma   90.00
#
_symmetry.space_group_name_H-M   'P 1'
#
loop_
_entity.id
_entity.type
_entity.pdbx_description
1 polymer ?
#
loop_
_entity_poly.entity_id
_entity_poly.type
_entity_poly.pdbx_seq_one_letter_code
_entity_poly.pdbx_strand_id
1 'polypeptide(L)'
;ICEKYPDCEFLSFTNGTLIDEEFCQEMLRVKNFVPAISLEGSEEANDGRRGEGVYQKVMHAMELLKAHKLPFGVSTCYTSANVDSVSSEEFFDHIIDCGALFVWFFHYMPTGNDAVVELMPNPQQREKMYHKIREYRSTKAIFGMDFQNDAQYVGGCIAGGRRYLHINANGDVDPCVFIHYSNANIYENTLLEALKSPIFMAYHD
;
A
#
# COMPACT_ATOMS: atom_id res chain seq x y z
N ILE A 1 -7.96 18.28 -5.15
CA ILE A 1 -6.55 18.24 -5.59
C ILE A 1 -6.45 17.58 -6.97
N CYS A 2 -7.13 16.47 -7.21
CA CYS A 2 -7.12 15.72 -8.48
C CYS A 2 -7.47 16.59 -9.69
N GLU A 3 -8.52 17.39 -9.64
CA GLU A 3 -8.89 18.32 -10.71
C GLU A 3 -7.83 19.40 -11.01
N LYS A 4 -7.11 19.82 -9.96
CA LYS A 4 -6.07 20.83 -10.10
C LYS A 4 -4.83 20.30 -10.82
N TYR A 5 -4.61 18.98 -10.73
CA TYR A 5 -3.41 18.31 -11.27
C TYR A 5 -3.83 17.09 -12.10
N PRO A 6 -4.42 17.31 -13.29
CA PRO A 6 -4.95 16.22 -14.12
C PRO A 6 -3.86 15.32 -14.71
N ASP A 7 -2.61 15.78 -14.75
CA ASP A 7 -1.45 15.02 -15.24
C ASP A 7 -0.78 14.18 -14.14
N CYS A 8 -1.32 14.20 -12.91
CA CYS A 8 -0.85 13.39 -11.80
C CYS A 8 -1.85 12.27 -11.50
N GLU A 9 -1.34 11.08 -11.19
CA GLU A 9 -2.15 10.00 -10.63
C GLU A 9 -2.08 10.03 -9.11
N PHE A 10 -3.24 9.90 -8.47
CA PHE A 10 -3.38 9.90 -7.02
C PHE A 10 -3.76 8.51 -6.52
N LEU A 11 -2.84 7.82 -5.88
CA LEU A 11 -3.10 6.57 -5.19
C LEU A 11 -3.26 6.83 -3.69
N SER A 12 -4.35 6.36 -3.10
CA SER A 12 -4.62 6.53 -1.67
C SER A 12 -4.77 5.19 -0.98
N PHE A 13 -3.98 4.97 0.07
CA PHE A 13 -4.21 3.86 0.99
C PHE A 13 -5.36 4.23 1.92
N THR A 14 -6.39 3.39 1.95
CA THR A 14 -7.62 3.65 2.70
C THR A 14 -8.15 2.39 3.37
N ASN A 15 -8.88 2.53 4.47
CA ASN A 15 -9.64 1.43 5.05
C ASN A 15 -10.93 1.11 4.24
N GLY A 16 -11.28 1.94 3.27
CA GLY A 16 -12.40 1.73 2.36
C GLY A 16 -13.80 1.89 2.97
N THR A 17 -13.92 2.13 4.27
CA THR A 17 -15.22 2.09 4.99
C THR A 17 -16.16 3.24 4.68
N LEU A 18 -15.68 4.28 3.98
CA LEU A 18 -16.45 5.46 3.56
C LEU A 18 -16.63 5.53 2.04
N ILE A 19 -16.23 4.49 1.32
CA ILE A 19 -16.50 4.42 -0.13
C ILE A 19 -17.97 4.10 -0.34
N ASP A 20 -18.68 5.04 -0.94
CA ASP A 20 -20.10 5.00 -1.24
C ASP A 20 -20.37 5.40 -2.70
N GLU A 21 -21.63 5.52 -3.07
CA GLU A 21 -22.04 5.92 -4.41
C GLU A 21 -21.53 7.32 -4.80
N GLU A 22 -21.57 8.28 -3.87
CA GLU A 22 -21.08 9.64 -4.11
C GLU A 22 -19.57 9.64 -4.40
N PHE A 23 -18.81 8.87 -3.63
CA PHE A 23 -17.37 8.69 -3.85
C PHE A 23 -17.08 8.10 -5.24
N CYS A 24 -17.86 7.10 -5.67
CA CYS A 24 -17.72 6.50 -7.00
C CYS A 24 -17.99 7.52 -8.12
N GLN A 25 -19.01 8.37 -7.97
CA GLN A 25 -19.30 9.44 -8.93
C GLN A 25 -18.17 10.48 -8.98
N GLU A 26 -17.59 10.84 -7.85
CA GLU A 26 -16.43 11.74 -7.80
C GLU A 26 -15.19 11.11 -8.49
N MET A 27 -14.93 9.82 -8.29
CA MET A 27 -13.86 9.12 -9.01
C MET A 27 -14.07 9.14 -10.52
N LEU A 28 -15.30 8.89 -10.99
CA LEU A 28 -15.67 8.99 -12.40
C LEU A 28 -15.44 10.40 -12.97
N ARG A 29 -15.67 11.42 -12.16
CA ARG A 29 -15.50 12.82 -12.54
C ARG A 29 -14.02 13.22 -12.67
N VAL A 30 -13.18 12.87 -11.67
CA VAL A 30 -11.76 13.29 -11.65
C VAL A 30 -10.86 12.39 -12.50
N LYS A 31 -11.12 11.09 -12.58
CA LYS A 31 -10.48 10.06 -13.41
C LYS A 31 -9.02 9.73 -13.13
N ASN A 32 -8.39 10.42 -12.20
CA ASN A 32 -6.98 10.25 -11.83
C ASN A 32 -6.78 9.89 -10.35
N PHE A 33 -7.75 9.19 -9.75
CA PHE A 33 -7.70 8.71 -8.38
C PHE A 33 -7.92 7.20 -8.32
N VAL A 34 -7.05 6.49 -7.58
CA VAL A 34 -7.10 5.03 -7.42
C VAL A 34 -6.96 4.68 -5.94
N PRO A 35 -7.97 4.06 -5.30
CA PRO A 35 -7.84 3.58 -3.93
C PRO A 35 -7.10 2.24 -3.88
N ALA A 36 -6.21 2.10 -2.90
CA ALA A 36 -5.66 0.83 -2.43
C ALA A 36 -6.32 0.50 -1.09
N ILE A 37 -7.29 -0.40 -1.13
CA ILE A 37 -8.14 -0.71 0.02
C ILE A 37 -7.42 -1.69 0.93
N SER A 38 -7.37 -1.37 2.22
CA SER A 38 -6.73 -2.22 3.21
C SER A 38 -7.55 -3.48 3.48
N LEU A 39 -6.94 -4.66 3.25
CA LEU A 39 -7.55 -5.97 3.49
C LEU A 39 -6.49 -6.94 4.01
N GLU A 40 -6.77 -7.63 5.13
CA GLU A 40 -5.80 -8.42 5.87
C GLU A 40 -6.00 -9.94 5.74
N GLY A 41 -6.72 -10.40 4.71
CA GLY A 41 -7.01 -11.79 4.46
C GLY A 41 -8.48 -12.15 4.63
N SER A 42 -8.79 -13.25 5.33
CA SER A 42 -10.18 -13.66 5.64
C SER A 42 -10.90 -12.63 6.52
N GLU A 43 -12.22 -12.73 6.61
CA GLU A 43 -13.04 -11.89 7.49
C GLU A 43 -12.53 -11.90 8.92
N GLU A 44 -12.24 -13.08 9.47
CA GLU A 44 -11.69 -13.24 10.83
C GLU A 44 -10.34 -12.49 10.99
N ALA A 45 -9.43 -12.68 10.06
CA ALA A 45 -8.11 -12.01 10.08
C ALA A 45 -8.22 -10.49 9.94
N ASN A 46 -9.12 -10.05 9.08
CA ASN A 46 -9.37 -8.63 8.84
C ASN A 46 -10.01 -7.96 10.05
N ASP A 47 -11.10 -8.51 10.54
CA ASP A 47 -11.87 -7.93 11.64
C ASP A 47 -11.13 -8.03 12.98
N GLY A 48 -10.35 -9.09 13.17
CA GLY A 48 -9.46 -9.22 14.32
C GLY A 48 -8.42 -8.10 14.43
N ARG A 49 -7.99 -7.50 13.31
CA ARG A 49 -7.04 -6.39 13.29
C ARG A 49 -7.68 -5.03 13.16
N ARG A 50 -8.77 -4.92 12.38
CA ARG A 50 -9.36 -3.64 11.98
C ARG A 50 -10.66 -3.30 12.68
N GLY A 51 -11.23 -4.25 13.41
CA GLY A 51 -12.49 -4.13 14.13
C GLY A 51 -13.63 -4.87 13.45
N GLU A 52 -14.58 -5.31 14.26
CA GLU A 52 -15.73 -6.08 13.84
C GLU A 52 -16.57 -5.36 12.76
N GLY A 53 -16.93 -6.09 11.71
CA GLY A 53 -17.74 -5.59 10.59
C GLY A 53 -16.99 -4.70 9.58
N VAL A 54 -15.68 -4.48 9.74
CA VAL A 54 -14.89 -3.74 8.75
C VAL A 54 -14.76 -4.52 7.45
N TYR A 55 -14.62 -5.85 7.54
CA TYR A 55 -14.54 -6.70 6.33
C TYR A 55 -15.76 -6.51 5.43
N GLN A 56 -16.96 -6.56 5.98
CA GLN A 56 -18.20 -6.41 5.21
C GLN A 56 -18.30 -5.03 4.55
N LYS A 57 -17.84 -3.97 5.21
CA LYS A 57 -17.78 -2.62 4.62
C LYS A 57 -16.78 -2.56 3.46
N VAL A 58 -15.63 -3.23 3.59
CA VAL A 58 -14.62 -3.32 2.52
C VAL A 58 -15.17 -4.10 1.33
N MET A 59 -15.85 -5.22 1.55
CA MET A 59 -16.49 -5.99 0.46
C MET A 59 -17.53 -5.15 -0.28
N HIS A 60 -18.37 -4.42 0.44
CA HIS A 60 -19.34 -3.50 -0.17
C HIS A 60 -18.67 -2.40 -0.99
N ALA A 61 -17.59 -1.80 -0.48
CA ALA A 61 -16.82 -0.79 -1.20
C ALA A 61 -16.24 -1.34 -2.52
N MET A 62 -15.67 -2.56 -2.50
CA MET A 62 -15.15 -3.22 -3.71
C MET A 62 -16.27 -3.53 -4.70
N GLU A 63 -17.44 -3.96 -4.22
CA GLU A 63 -18.61 -4.22 -5.07
C GLU A 63 -19.05 -2.94 -5.79
N LEU A 64 -19.15 -1.81 -5.10
CA LEU A 64 -19.48 -0.50 -5.70
C LEU A 64 -18.46 -0.10 -6.76
N LEU A 65 -17.17 -0.16 -6.43
CA LEU A 65 -16.09 0.20 -7.37
C LEU A 65 -16.13 -0.68 -8.62
N LYS A 66 -16.32 -1.99 -8.45
CA LYS A 66 -16.47 -2.95 -9.56
C LYS A 66 -17.69 -2.65 -10.42
N ALA A 67 -18.84 -2.37 -9.81
CA ALA A 67 -20.09 -2.04 -10.51
C ALA A 67 -19.93 -0.79 -11.39
N HIS A 68 -19.19 0.20 -10.90
CA HIS A 68 -18.86 1.42 -11.64
C HIS A 68 -17.65 1.28 -12.59
N LYS A 69 -17.02 0.11 -12.66
CA LYS A 69 -15.79 -0.15 -13.46
C LYS A 69 -14.64 0.80 -13.11
N LEU A 70 -14.55 1.17 -11.86
CA LEU A 70 -13.50 2.03 -11.34
C LEU A 70 -12.26 1.21 -10.97
N PRO A 71 -11.05 1.70 -11.28
CA PRO A 71 -9.82 1.00 -10.92
C PRO A 71 -9.59 1.08 -9.41
N PHE A 72 -9.23 -0.04 -8.81
CA PHE A 72 -8.79 -0.10 -7.41
C PHE A 72 -7.84 -1.28 -7.20
N GLY A 73 -7.14 -1.25 -6.09
CA GLY A 73 -6.32 -2.35 -5.63
C GLY A 73 -6.50 -2.63 -4.13
N VAL A 74 -5.72 -3.58 -3.66
CA VAL A 74 -5.69 -3.99 -2.26
C VAL A 74 -4.34 -3.67 -1.66
N SER A 75 -4.33 -3.23 -0.41
CA SER A 75 -3.13 -3.06 0.41
C SER A 75 -3.19 -4.04 1.57
N THR A 76 -2.22 -4.92 1.66
CA THR A 76 -2.18 -6.00 2.67
C THR A 76 -0.92 -5.89 3.51
N CYS A 77 -1.08 -5.72 4.82
CA CYS A 77 0.02 -5.84 5.76
C CYS A 77 0.04 -7.26 6.33
N TYR A 78 0.99 -8.10 5.91
CA TYR A 78 1.10 -9.43 6.47
C TYR A 78 1.92 -9.48 7.76
N THR A 79 1.42 -10.28 8.68
CA THR A 79 1.93 -10.49 10.03
C THR A 79 2.20 -11.97 10.28
N SER A 80 2.79 -12.32 11.42
CA SER A 80 2.91 -13.72 11.85
C SER A 80 1.56 -14.42 11.99
N ALA A 81 0.47 -13.66 12.22
CA ALA A 81 -0.87 -14.20 12.49
C ALA A 81 -1.69 -14.43 11.21
N ASN A 82 -1.52 -13.60 10.16
CA ASN A 82 -2.36 -13.67 8.95
C ASN A 82 -1.64 -14.18 7.71
N VAL A 83 -0.33 -14.47 7.79
CA VAL A 83 0.48 -14.86 6.63
C VAL A 83 -0.10 -16.05 5.85
N ASP A 84 -0.69 -17.02 6.53
CA ASP A 84 -1.28 -18.20 5.88
C ASP A 84 -2.53 -17.81 5.08
N SER A 85 -3.37 -16.95 5.61
CA SER A 85 -4.54 -16.43 4.91
C SER A 85 -4.14 -15.62 3.67
N VAL A 86 -3.27 -14.61 3.82
CA VAL A 86 -2.93 -13.68 2.71
C VAL A 86 -1.97 -14.29 1.67
N SER A 87 -1.32 -15.42 1.98
CA SER A 87 -0.50 -16.17 1.02
C SER A 87 -1.26 -17.29 0.31
N SER A 88 -2.54 -17.47 0.62
CA SER A 88 -3.36 -18.54 0.04
C SER A 88 -3.79 -18.21 -1.38
N GLU A 89 -4.05 -19.23 -2.17
CA GLU A 89 -4.61 -19.07 -3.52
C GLU A 89 -6.02 -18.49 -3.45
N GLU A 90 -6.79 -18.93 -2.47
CA GLU A 90 -8.15 -18.46 -2.23
C GLU A 90 -8.21 -16.95 -1.99
N PHE A 91 -7.26 -16.38 -1.28
CA PHE A 91 -7.19 -14.93 -1.07
C PHE A 91 -6.96 -14.18 -2.37
N PHE A 92 -6.01 -14.65 -3.20
CA PHE A 92 -5.73 -14.02 -4.49
C PHE A 92 -6.92 -14.13 -5.44
N ASP A 93 -7.56 -15.31 -5.53
CA ASP A 93 -8.74 -15.49 -6.37
C ASP A 93 -9.90 -14.62 -5.88
N HIS A 94 -10.10 -14.53 -4.58
CA HIS A 94 -11.14 -13.68 -4.00
C HIS A 94 -10.97 -12.21 -4.35
N ILE A 95 -9.78 -11.62 -4.19
CA ILE A 95 -9.58 -10.20 -4.52
C ILE A 95 -9.66 -9.93 -6.02
N ILE A 96 -9.26 -10.88 -6.87
CA ILE A 96 -9.44 -10.82 -8.32
C ILE A 96 -10.93 -10.85 -8.66
N ASP A 97 -11.69 -11.76 -8.08
CA ASP A 97 -13.14 -11.86 -8.26
C ASP A 97 -13.88 -10.62 -7.78
N CYS A 98 -13.38 -9.94 -6.73
CA CYS A 98 -13.88 -8.64 -6.30
C CYS A 98 -13.55 -7.51 -7.30
N GLY A 99 -12.61 -7.73 -8.24
CA GLY A 99 -12.27 -6.77 -9.29
C GLY A 99 -11.00 -5.96 -9.02
N ALA A 100 -10.20 -6.32 -8.02
CA ALA A 100 -8.92 -5.66 -7.74
C ALA A 100 -7.93 -5.87 -8.90
N LEU A 101 -7.29 -4.79 -9.34
CA LEU A 101 -6.29 -4.82 -10.42
C LEU A 101 -4.87 -5.05 -9.90
N PHE A 102 -4.61 -4.70 -8.67
CA PHE A 102 -3.32 -4.90 -8.02
C PHE A 102 -3.49 -5.22 -6.54
N VAL A 103 -2.46 -5.84 -5.97
CA VAL A 103 -2.31 -6.01 -4.53
C VAL A 103 -0.90 -5.60 -4.11
N TRP A 104 -0.82 -4.79 -3.06
CA TRP A 104 0.43 -4.30 -2.50
C TRP A 104 0.68 -4.92 -1.13
N PHE A 105 1.71 -5.74 -1.02
CA PHE A 105 2.09 -6.40 0.22
C PHE A 105 3.16 -5.62 0.97
N PHE A 106 2.92 -5.44 2.26
CA PHE A 106 3.87 -4.90 3.22
C PHE A 106 4.05 -5.92 4.34
N HIS A 107 5.27 -6.23 4.74
CA HIS A 107 5.42 -6.98 5.98
C HIS A 107 5.29 -6.04 7.18
N TYR A 108 4.71 -6.56 8.25
CA TYR A 108 4.56 -5.80 9.49
C TYR A 108 5.93 -5.44 10.06
N MET A 109 6.11 -4.17 10.36
CA MET A 109 7.28 -3.62 11.05
C MET A 109 6.82 -3.03 12.38
N PRO A 110 7.37 -3.49 13.52
CA PRO A 110 6.97 -3.02 14.84
C PRO A 110 7.56 -1.61 15.08
N THR A 111 6.78 -0.59 14.76
CA THR A 111 7.13 0.83 14.96
C THR A 111 6.07 1.52 15.81
N GLY A 112 6.49 2.53 16.58
CA GLY A 112 5.61 3.27 17.48
C GLY A 112 5.53 2.68 18.91
N ASN A 113 4.77 3.36 19.77
CA ASN A 113 4.72 3.04 21.20
C ASN A 113 3.95 1.74 21.50
N ASP A 114 2.97 1.39 20.67
CA ASP A 114 2.12 0.21 20.83
C ASP A 114 2.50 -0.92 19.87
N ALA A 115 3.77 -0.95 19.46
CA ALA A 115 4.28 -1.97 18.55
C ALA A 115 4.26 -3.37 19.20
N VAL A 116 3.63 -4.34 18.52
CA VAL A 116 3.54 -5.74 18.96
C VAL A 116 4.57 -6.56 18.21
N VAL A 117 5.71 -6.85 18.84
CA VAL A 117 6.84 -7.55 18.20
C VAL A 117 6.47 -8.97 17.73
N GLU A 118 5.56 -9.63 18.44
CA GLU A 118 5.05 -10.97 18.14
C GLU A 118 4.33 -11.07 16.79
N LEU A 119 3.80 -9.94 16.29
CA LEU A 119 3.19 -9.86 14.97
C LEU A 119 4.20 -9.79 13.81
N MET A 120 5.48 -9.66 14.12
CA MET A 120 6.52 -9.65 13.08
C MET A 120 6.64 -11.03 12.42
N PRO A 121 6.52 -11.13 11.09
CA PRO A 121 6.68 -12.41 10.41
C PRO A 121 8.11 -12.93 10.55
N ASN A 122 8.23 -14.21 10.87
CA ASN A 122 9.52 -14.87 10.97
C ASN A 122 10.17 -15.06 9.58
N PRO A 123 11.46 -15.47 9.50
CA PRO A 123 12.15 -15.64 8.21
C PRO A 123 11.44 -16.60 7.25
N GLN A 124 10.91 -17.73 7.75
CA GLN A 124 10.21 -18.73 6.95
C GLN A 124 8.90 -18.19 6.39
N GLN A 125 8.16 -17.41 7.19
CA GLN A 125 6.94 -16.75 6.75
C GLN A 125 7.21 -15.69 5.68
N ARG A 126 8.29 -14.92 5.81
CA ARG A 126 8.70 -13.94 4.79
C ARG A 126 9.14 -14.61 3.50
N GLU A 127 9.89 -15.73 3.60
CA GLU A 127 10.29 -16.53 2.44
C GLU A 127 9.05 -17.12 1.73
N LYS A 128 8.07 -17.65 2.48
CA LYS A 128 6.79 -18.11 1.93
C LYS A 128 6.09 -17.00 1.13
N MET A 129 5.94 -15.81 1.72
CA MET A 129 5.32 -14.67 1.03
C MET A 129 6.10 -14.25 -0.21
N TYR A 130 7.44 -14.19 -0.13
CA TYR A 130 8.30 -13.89 -1.26
C TYR A 130 8.02 -14.82 -2.46
N HIS A 131 7.96 -16.13 -2.23
CA HIS A 131 7.68 -17.09 -3.28
C HIS A 131 6.24 -17.03 -3.79
N LYS A 132 5.25 -16.89 -2.90
CA LYS A 132 3.83 -16.86 -3.27
C LYS A 132 3.46 -15.61 -4.07
N ILE A 133 3.95 -14.44 -3.71
CA ILE A 133 3.70 -13.23 -4.49
C ILE A 133 4.23 -13.39 -5.92
N ARG A 134 5.42 -13.96 -6.11
CA ARG A 134 6.05 -14.18 -7.43
C ARG A 134 5.33 -15.24 -8.25
N GLU A 135 4.92 -16.32 -7.61
CA GLU A 135 4.10 -17.36 -8.22
C GLU A 135 2.80 -16.76 -8.77
N TYR A 136 2.04 -16.09 -7.93
CA TYR A 136 0.72 -15.55 -8.31
C TYR A 136 0.81 -14.35 -9.26
N ARG A 137 1.83 -13.52 -9.13
CA ARG A 137 2.13 -12.46 -10.12
C ARG A 137 2.30 -13.01 -11.53
N SER A 138 2.84 -14.22 -11.67
CA SER A 138 3.10 -14.85 -12.98
C SER A 138 1.94 -15.73 -13.48
N THR A 139 1.04 -16.15 -12.61
CA THR A 139 -0.02 -17.14 -12.93
C THR A 139 -1.44 -16.59 -12.85
N LYS A 140 -1.65 -15.45 -12.17
CA LYS A 140 -2.98 -14.88 -11.96
C LYS A 140 -3.09 -13.47 -12.59
N ALA A 141 -4.31 -13.06 -12.91
CA ALA A 141 -4.59 -11.77 -13.55
C ALA A 141 -4.63 -10.62 -12.53
N ILE A 142 -3.54 -10.43 -11.76
CA ILE A 142 -3.39 -9.36 -10.77
C ILE A 142 -1.94 -8.89 -10.73
N PHE A 143 -1.71 -7.59 -10.61
CA PHE A 143 -0.39 -7.04 -10.40
C PHE A 143 -0.02 -7.08 -8.91
N GLY A 144 0.73 -8.11 -8.49
CA GLY A 144 1.23 -8.25 -7.13
C GLY A 144 2.53 -7.48 -6.91
N MET A 145 2.59 -6.61 -5.92
CA MET A 145 3.79 -5.86 -5.51
C MET A 145 4.25 -6.29 -4.12
N ASP A 146 5.53 -6.55 -3.97
CA ASP A 146 6.18 -6.86 -2.70
C ASP A 146 7.08 -5.70 -2.30
N PHE A 147 6.55 -4.79 -1.47
CA PHE A 147 7.19 -3.49 -1.22
C PHE A 147 8.65 -3.63 -0.75
N GLN A 148 8.92 -4.56 0.16
CA GLN A 148 10.25 -4.71 0.73
C GLN A 148 11.22 -5.57 -0.11
N ASN A 149 10.70 -6.43 -1.00
CA ASN A 149 11.54 -7.44 -1.67
C ASN A 149 11.61 -7.29 -3.20
N ASP A 150 10.92 -6.32 -3.80
CA ASP A 150 10.94 -6.10 -5.26
C ASP A 150 12.13 -5.24 -5.74
N ALA A 151 13.07 -4.90 -4.86
CA ALA A 151 14.24 -4.09 -5.19
C ALA A 151 15.02 -4.63 -6.41
N GLN A 152 15.12 -5.96 -6.59
CA GLN A 152 15.79 -6.59 -7.73
C GLN A 152 15.19 -6.19 -9.09
N TYR A 153 13.88 -5.88 -9.16
CA TYR A 153 13.19 -5.50 -10.41
C TYR A 153 13.29 -4.00 -10.73
N VAL A 154 13.71 -3.20 -9.76
CA VAL A 154 13.78 -1.72 -9.90
C VAL A 154 15.19 -1.17 -9.72
N GLY A 155 16.20 -2.05 -9.71
CA GLY A 155 17.61 -1.67 -9.62
C GLY A 155 18.04 -1.23 -8.22
N GLY A 156 17.47 -1.83 -7.17
CA GLY A 156 17.78 -1.54 -5.77
C GLY A 156 16.68 -0.79 -5.05
N CYS A 157 16.98 -0.25 -3.87
CA CYS A 157 16.04 0.55 -3.09
C CYS A 157 15.65 1.83 -3.85
N ILE A 158 14.35 2.15 -3.87
CA ILE A 158 13.81 3.34 -4.56
C ILE A 158 13.84 4.61 -3.68
N ALA A 159 14.17 4.49 -2.39
CA ALA A 159 14.18 5.58 -1.41
C ALA A 159 15.22 6.68 -1.73
N GLY A 160 15.22 7.72 -0.93
CA GLY A 160 16.19 8.82 -1.02
C GLY A 160 16.06 9.67 -2.28
N GLY A 161 14.86 9.80 -2.84
CA GLY A 161 14.62 10.59 -4.04
C GLY A 161 15.05 9.91 -5.34
N ARG A 162 15.55 8.66 -5.30
CA ARG A 162 15.88 7.91 -6.52
C ARG A 162 14.63 7.67 -7.38
N ARG A 163 13.51 7.27 -6.78
CA ARG A 163 12.18 7.14 -7.40
C ARG A 163 11.05 7.42 -6.42
N TYR A 164 11.37 7.63 -5.14
CA TYR A 164 10.41 7.75 -4.06
C TYR A 164 10.99 8.62 -2.95
N LEU A 165 10.15 9.42 -2.36
CA LEU A 165 10.33 10.15 -1.12
C LEU A 165 9.04 10.15 -0.32
N HIS A 166 9.10 10.50 0.95
CA HIS A 166 7.96 10.65 1.83
C HIS A 166 7.88 12.09 2.34
N ILE A 167 6.68 12.65 2.39
CA ILE A 167 6.42 13.91 3.08
C ILE A 167 5.47 13.59 4.23
N ASN A 168 5.93 13.80 5.46
CA ASN A 168 5.14 13.50 6.63
C ASN A 168 4.10 14.58 6.95
N ALA A 169 3.29 14.35 7.98
CA ALA A 169 2.21 15.27 8.36
C ALA A 169 2.69 16.66 8.84
N ASN A 170 3.96 16.77 9.25
CA ASN A 170 4.57 18.04 9.65
C ASN A 170 5.21 18.78 8.45
N GLY A 171 5.21 18.18 7.28
CA GLY A 171 5.84 18.72 6.07
C GLY A 171 7.33 18.36 5.93
N ASP A 172 7.90 17.53 6.81
CA ASP A 172 9.28 17.10 6.67
C ASP A 172 9.42 16.15 5.47
N VAL A 173 10.50 16.30 4.73
CA VAL A 173 10.80 15.51 3.54
C VAL A 173 11.76 14.39 3.94
N ASP A 174 11.21 13.19 4.12
CA ASP A 174 11.93 12.01 4.55
C ASP A 174 12.38 11.17 3.34
N PRO A 175 13.52 10.47 3.40
CA PRO A 175 13.95 9.57 2.34
C PRO A 175 12.98 8.42 2.08
N CYS A 176 12.29 7.95 3.12
CA CYS A 176 11.37 6.83 3.09
C CYS A 176 10.36 6.94 4.23
N VAL A 177 9.15 6.44 4.05
CA VAL A 177 8.11 6.35 5.10
C VAL A 177 8.57 5.60 6.37
N PHE A 178 9.58 4.76 6.27
CA PHE A 178 10.17 4.03 7.40
C PHE A 178 11.39 4.74 8.02
N ILE A 179 11.78 5.91 7.52
CA ILE A 179 12.92 6.69 8.01
C ILE A 179 12.40 8.06 8.46
N HIS A 180 12.35 8.26 9.76
CA HIS A 180 11.81 9.47 10.39
C HIS A 180 12.90 10.50 10.68
N TYR A 181 13.77 10.77 9.71
CA TYR A 181 14.82 11.77 9.77
C TYR A 181 14.78 12.62 8.51
N SER A 182 14.78 13.94 8.68
CA SER A 182 14.78 14.89 7.57
C SER A 182 15.80 16.00 7.77
N ASN A 183 16.30 16.55 6.65
CA ASN A 183 17.08 17.79 6.62
C ASN A 183 16.31 18.93 5.94
N ALA A 184 15.06 18.70 5.53
CA ALA A 184 14.27 19.65 4.78
C ALA A 184 12.79 19.56 5.11
N ASN A 185 12.09 20.68 5.01
CA ASN A 185 10.65 20.78 5.21
C ASN A 185 10.01 21.55 4.04
N ILE A 186 8.87 21.10 3.52
CA ILE A 186 8.20 21.70 2.35
C ILE A 186 7.71 23.13 2.56
N TYR A 187 7.62 23.60 3.80
CA TYR A 187 7.25 24.98 4.13
C TYR A 187 8.46 25.93 4.07
N GLU A 188 9.68 25.39 4.10
CA GLU A 188 10.93 26.15 4.15
C GLU A 188 11.80 25.95 2.90
N ASN A 189 11.65 24.79 2.24
CA ASN A 189 12.48 24.37 1.12
C ASN A 189 11.64 24.00 -0.09
N THR A 190 12.17 24.23 -1.27
CA THR A 190 11.64 23.60 -2.48
C THR A 190 11.93 22.11 -2.50
N LEU A 191 11.12 21.33 -3.21
CA LEU A 191 11.36 19.89 -3.35
C LEU A 191 12.73 19.56 -3.96
N LEU A 192 13.23 20.40 -4.89
CA LEU A 192 14.55 20.23 -5.49
C LEU A 192 15.69 20.48 -4.51
N GLU A 193 15.53 21.40 -3.57
CA GLU A 193 16.48 21.62 -2.48
C GLU A 193 16.47 20.44 -1.50
N ALA A 194 15.29 19.96 -1.13
CA ALA A 194 15.14 18.79 -0.27
C ALA A 194 15.84 17.55 -0.85
N LEU A 195 15.68 17.29 -2.15
CA LEU A 195 16.34 16.17 -2.86
C LEU A 195 17.87 16.29 -2.91
N LYS A 196 18.42 17.48 -2.70
CA LYS A 196 19.88 17.73 -2.64
C LYS A 196 20.40 17.81 -1.21
N SER A 197 19.56 17.58 -0.21
CA SER A 197 19.98 17.59 1.20
C SER A 197 20.93 16.42 1.52
N PRO A 198 21.78 16.54 2.54
CA PRO A 198 22.78 15.52 2.87
C PRO A 198 22.19 14.12 3.04
N ILE A 199 21.02 14.00 3.68
CA ILE A 199 20.38 12.70 3.90
C ILE A 199 19.93 12.05 2.56
N PHE A 200 19.43 12.82 1.60
CA PHE A 200 19.08 12.31 0.28
C PHE A 200 20.29 11.92 -0.53
N MET A 201 21.33 12.76 -0.52
CA MET A 201 22.56 12.48 -1.26
C MET A 201 23.25 11.20 -0.82
N ALA A 202 23.13 10.83 0.47
CA ALA A 202 23.66 9.55 0.97
C ALA A 202 23.02 8.30 0.36
N TYR A 203 21.92 8.43 -0.38
CA TYR A 203 21.29 7.32 -1.12
C TYR A 203 21.75 7.23 -2.60
N HIS A 204 22.55 8.18 -3.06
CA HIS A 204 23.01 8.27 -4.45
C HIS A 204 24.45 7.78 -4.66
N ASP A 205 25.20 7.62 -3.58
CA ASP A 205 26.55 7.07 -3.54
C ASP A 205 26.50 5.54 -3.40
#